data_ee44687d8adc85bb57587cfac9bf1672
#
_entry.id   ee44687d8adc85bb57587cfac9bf1672
#
_cell.length_a   1.000
_cell.length_b   1.000
_cell.length_c   1.000
_cell.angle_alpha   90.00
_cell.angle_beta   90.00
_cell.angle_gamma   90.00
#
_symmetry.space_group_name_H-M   'P 1'
#
loop_
_entity.id
_entity.type
_entity.pdbx_description
1 polymer ?
#
loop_
_entity_poly.entity_id
_entity_poly.type
_entity_poly.pdbx_seq_one_letter_code
_entity_poly.pdbx_strand_id
1 'polypeptide(L)'
;GPPDEVAENFKNQRNEYFRAKRYKEALGFYQQGIQAESEDAKLKETLYLNSAACHLELHNFGSALHAARDAIVMNPRSVKALYRAARAFLALNRTKDARGCCELALGIDPDNTEIIRLQGRVDEHAARLERLEAERTERKRRATRTEEALQVAFVARGVGLTESRDPPDNATPAHCGAAW
;
A
#
# COMPACT_ATOMS: atom_id res chain seq x y z
N GLY A 1 32.00 -13.91 -27.72
CA GLY A 1 32.74 -13.04 -26.78
C GLY A 1 32.97 -13.75 -25.47
N PRO A 2 33.94 -13.36 -24.67
CA PRO A 2 34.18 -13.96 -23.37
C PRO A 2 32.93 -13.72 -22.45
N PRO A 3 32.66 -14.64 -21.52
CA PRO A 3 31.46 -14.58 -20.66
C PRO A 3 31.34 -13.26 -19.88
N ASP A 4 32.42 -12.59 -19.60
CA ASP A 4 32.46 -11.31 -18.90
C ASP A 4 31.91 -10.15 -19.75
N GLU A 5 32.20 -10.12 -21.06
CA GLU A 5 31.64 -9.11 -21.98
C GLU A 5 30.12 -9.28 -22.16
N VAL A 6 29.63 -10.50 -22.15
CA VAL A 6 28.20 -10.78 -22.25
C VAL A 6 27.49 -10.32 -20.99
N ALA A 7 28.04 -10.60 -19.81
CA ALA A 7 27.49 -10.16 -18.53
C ALA A 7 27.50 -8.63 -18.40
N GLU A 8 28.54 -7.96 -18.85
CA GLU A 8 28.69 -6.51 -18.82
C GLU A 8 27.70 -5.82 -19.81
N ASN A 9 27.53 -6.38 -21.00
CA ASN A 9 26.54 -5.92 -21.97
C ASN A 9 25.10 -6.06 -21.43
N PHE A 10 24.77 -7.17 -20.79
CA PHE A 10 23.46 -7.33 -20.13
C PHE A 10 23.23 -6.33 -19.00
N LYS A 11 24.28 -6.02 -18.23
CA LYS A 11 24.23 -5.01 -17.16
C LYS A 11 24.03 -3.60 -17.72
N ASN A 12 24.68 -3.27 -18.82
CA ASN A 12 24.56 -1.96 -19.47
C ASN A 12 23.20 -1.79 -20.14
N GLN A 13 22.71 -2.76 -20.88
CA GLN A 13 21.37 -2.73 -21.48
C GLN A 13 20.25 -2.56 -20.43
N ARG A 14 20.34 -3.27 -19.30
CA ARG A 14 19.35 -3.14 -18.21
C ARG A 14 19.32 -1.73 -17.63
N ASN A 15 20.47 -1.09 -17.46
CA ASN A 15 20.57 0.28 -16.97
C ASN A 15 20.03 1.30 -17.99
N GLU A 16 20.18 1.03 -19.28
CA GLU A 16 19.61 1.86 -20.34
C GLU A 16 18.09 1.86 -20.34
N TYR A 17 17.46 0.68 -20.21
CA TYR A 17 15.99 0.59 -20.11
C TYR A 17 15.47 1.35 -18.88
N PHE A 18 16.13 1.26 -17.74
CA PHE A 18 15.76 2.00 -16.55
C PHE A 18 15.91 3.53 -16.74
N ARG A 19 17.04 3.97 -17.31
CA ARG A 19 17.27 5.39 -17.63
C ARG A 19 16.27 5.93 -18.67
N ALA A 20 15.91 5.12 -19.65
CA ALA A 20 14.91 5.43 -20.66
C ALA A 20 13.46 5.37 -20.09
N LYS A 21 13.29 5.12 -18.80
CA LYS A 21 11.98 4.94 -18.11
C LYS A 21 11.12 3.81 -18.67
N ARG A 22 11.74 2.86 -19.36
CA ARG A 22 11.10 1.66 -19.91
C ARG A 22 11.07 0.55 -18.84
N TYR A 23 10.35 0.82 -17.74
CA TYR A 23 10.40 -0.02 -16.54
C TYR A 23 9.82 -1.43 -16.74
N LYS A 24 8.81 -1.57 -17.61
CA LYS A 24 8.21 -2.88 -17.90
C LYS A 24 9.19 -3.82 -18.62
N GLU A 25 9.90 -3.28 -19.59
CA GLU A 25 10.91 -4.03 -20.34
C GLU A 25 12.10 -4.38 -19.44
N ALA A 26 12.54 -3.41 -18.61
CA ALA A 26 13.59 -3.66 -17.62
C ALA A 26 13.22 -4.81 -16.66
N LEU A 27 11.96 -4.86 -16.20
CA LEU A 27 11.46 -5.95 -15.35
C LEU A 27 11.52 -7.31 -16.02
N GLY A 28 11.21 -7.41 -17.32
CA GLY A 28 11.35 -8.64 -18.06
C GLY A 28 12.79 -9.19 -18.03
N PHE A 29 13.77 -8.34 -18.23
CA PHE A 29 15.20 -8.72 -18.14
C PHE A 29 15.62 -9.10 -16.73
N TYR A 30 15.14 -8.37 -15.69
CA TYR A 30 15.45 -8.72 -14.30
C TYR A 30 14.85 -10.07 -13.90
N GLN A 31 13.62 -10.36 -14.33
CA GLN A 31 12.97 -11.65 -14.09
C GLN A 31 13.71 -12.81 -14.75
N GLN A 32 14.14 -12.65 -15.99
CA GLN A 32 14.97 -13.66 -16.67
C GLN A 32 16.29 -13.90 -15.92
N GLY A 33 16.93 -12.82 -15.43
CA GLY A 33 18.15 -12.95 -14.64
C GLY A 33 17.96 -13.61 -13.28
N ILE A 34 16.80 -13.41 -12.64
CA ILE A 34 16.44 -14.07 -11.37
C ILE A 34 16.14 -15.56 -11.58
N GLN A 35 15.49 -15.90 -12.70
CA GLN A 35 15.16 -17.29 -13.06
C GLN A 35 16.39 -18.08 -13.55
N ALA A 36 17.40 -17.38 -14.08
CA ALA A 36 18.66 -18.03 -14.38
C ALA A 36 19.27 -18.56 -13.07
N GLU A 37 19.63 -19.84 -13.04
CA GLU A 37 20.15 -20.54 -11.86
C GLU A 37 21.56 -20.06 -11.48
N SER A 38 21.74 -18.75 -11.31
CA SER A 38 23.01 -18.19 -10.82
C SER A 38 23.10 -18.43 -9.32
N GLU A 39 24.20 -19.00 -8.86
CA GLU A 39 24.51 -19.14 -7.42
C GLU A 39 25.00 -17.82 -6.79
N ASP A 40 25.25 -16.78 -7.59
CA ASP A 40 25.73 -15.49 -7.10
C ASP A 40 24.62 -14.70 -6.36
N ALA A 41 24.65 -14.79 -5.04
CA ALA A 41 23.73 -14.08 -4.15
C ALA A 41 23.78 -12.55 -4.35
N LYS A 42 24.96 -11.99 -4.67
CA LYS A 42 25.14 -10.55 -4.91
C LYS A 42 24.48 -10.10 -6.20
N LEU A 43 24.55 -10.93 -7.24
CA LEU A 43 23.83 -10.69 -8.48
C LEU A 43 22.32 -10.73 -8.25
N LYS A 44 21.82 -11.75 -7.56
CA LYS A 44 20.40 -11.86 -7.21
C LYS A 44 19.92 -10.68 -6.38
N GLU A 45 20.66 -10.26 -5.34
CA GLU A 45 20.35 -9.04 -4.58
C GLU A 45 20.19 -7.83 -5.51
N THR A 46 21.13 -7.63 -6.43
CA THR A 46 21.11 -6.50 -7.36
C THR A 46 19.90 -6.54 -8.28
N LEU A 47 19.52 -7.73 -8.77
CA LEU A 47 18.34 -7.91 -9.63
C LEU A 47 17.04 -7.62 -8.87
N TYR A 48 16.89 -8.13 -7.65
CA TYR A 48 15.74 -7.84 -6.80
C TYR A 48 15.67 -6.35 -6.44
N LEU A 49 16.77 -5.72 -6.11
CA LEU A 49 16.83 -4.29 -5.87
C LEU A 49 16.31 -3.51 -7.09
N ASN A 50 16.81 -3.80 -8.29
CA ASN A 50 16.40 -3.09 -9.49
C ASN A 50 14.94 -3.36 -9.87
N SER A 51 14.46 -4.59 -9.65
CA SER A 51 13.03 -4.92 -9.80
C SER A 51 12.17 -4.10 -8.84
N ALA A 52 12.58 -3.97 -7.58
CA ALA A 52 11.87 -3.14 -6.59
C ALA A 52 11.80 -1.67 -7.02
N ALA A 53 12.89 -1.14 -7.58
CA ALA A 53 12.91 0.23 -8.11
C ALA A 53 11.93 0.40 -9.29
N CYS A 54 11.92 -0.51 -10.26
CA CYS A 54 10.97 -0.47 -11.38
C CYS A 54 9.52 -0.54 -10.90
N HIS A 55 9.23 -1.42 -9.96
CA HIS A 55 7.88 -1.53 -9.39
C HIS A 55 7.45 -0.26 -8.65
N LEU A 56 8.36 0.43 -7.94
CA LEU A 56 8.09 1.72 -7.31
C LEU A 56 7.71 2.79 -8.34
N GLU A 57 8.47 2.88 -9.44
CA GLU A 57 8.20 3.84 -10.51
C GLU A 57 6.91 3.53 -11.29
N LEU A 58 6.51 2.26 -11.36
CA LEU A 58 5.24 1.80 -11.92
C LEU A 58 4.07 1.88 -10.93
N HIS A 59 4.28 2.38 -9.72
CA HIS A 59 3.29 2.41 -8.63
C HIS A 59 2.76 1.02 -8.21
N ASN A 60 3.48 -0.05 -8.53
CA ASN A 60 3.16 -1.42 -8.14
C ASN A 60 3.77 -1.72 -6.75
N PHE A 61 3.26 -1.06 -5.71
CA PHE A 61 3.87 -1.06 -4.37
C PHE A 61 3.91 -2.44 -3.72
N GLY A 62 2.92 -3.28 -3.95
CA GLY A 62 2.91 -4.67 -3.47
C GLY A 62 4.08 -5.48 -4.04
N SER A 63 4.27 -5.45 -5.37
CA SER A 63 5.39 -6.12 -6.04
C SER A 63 6.74 -5.52 -5.65
N ALA A 64 6.80 -4.19 -5.42
CA ALA A 64 8.00 -3.54 -4.90
C ALA A 64 8.40 -4.07 -3.53
N LEU A 65 7.43 -4.30 -2.62
CA LEU A 65 7.68 -4.90 -1.31
C LEU A 65 8.19 -6.33 -1.41
N HIS A 66 7.60 -7.15 -2.28
CA HIS A 66 8.08 -8.51 -2.50
C HIS A 66 9.53 -8.53 -2.97
N ALA A 67 9.85 -7.74 -4.00
CA ALA A 67 11.21 -7.65 -4.51
C ALA A 67 12.20 -7.09 -3.46
N ALA A 68 11.80 -6.08 -2.69
CA ALA A 68 12.64 -5.54 -1.62
C ALA A 68 12.87 -6.56 -0.49
N ARG A 69 11.84 -7.32 -0.11
CA ARG A 69 11.97 -8.43 0.87
C ARG A 69 12.97 -9.48 0.38
N ASP A 70 12.86 -9.90 -0.89
CA ASP A 70 13.74 -10.92 -1.44
C ASP A 70 15.19 -10.41 -1.51
N ALA A 71 15.40 -9.11 -1.77
CA ALA A 71 16.71 -8.48 -1.66
C ALA A 71 17.24 -8.48 -0.21
N ILE A 72 16.38 -8.22 0.79
CA ILE A 72 16.75 -8.27 2.22
C ILE A 72 17.11 -9.69 2.65
N VAL A 73 16.42 -10.71 2.13
CA VAL A 73 16.75 -12.13 2.38
C VAL A 73 18.15 -12.46 1.87
N MET A 74 18.55 -11.93 0.70
CA MET A 74 19.89 -12.10 0.15
C MET A 74 20.93 -11.31 0.96
N ASN A 75 20.59 -10.10 1.38
CA ASN A 75 21.48 -9.22 2.16
C ASN A 75 20.68 -8.45 3.23
N PRO A 76 20.63 -8.95 4.49
CA PRO A 76 19.91 -8.28 5.58
C PRO A 76 20.43 -6.89 5.93
N ARG A 77 21.64 -6.52 5.52
CA ARG A 77 22.24 -5.19 5.74
C ARG A 77 22.13 -4.27 4.52
N SER A 78 21.28 -4.60 3.58
CA SER A 78 21.07 -3.78 2.38
C SER A 78 20.22 -2.54 2.68
N VAL A 79 20.89 -1.42 2.96
CA VAL A 79 20.25 -0.11 3.18
C VAL A 79 19.34 0.28 2.00
N LYS A 80 19.76 -0.04 0.77
CA LYS A 80 18.98 0.22 -0.45
C LYS A 80 17.66 -0.57 -0.49
N ALA A 81 17.67 -1.82 -0.02
CA ALA A 81 16.47 -2.64 0.05
C ALA A 81 15.49 -2.10 1.09
N LEU A 82 15.98 -1.76 2.28
CA LEU A 82 15.20 -1.14 3.36
C LEU A 82 14.59 0.21 2.92
N TYR A 83 15.36 1.04 2.21
CA TYR A 83 14.87 2.29 1.64
C TYR A 83 13.70 2.08 0.66
N ARG A 84 13.83 1.10 -0.25
CA ARG A 84 12.77 0.79 -1.22
C ARG A 84 11.53 0.21 -0.57
N ALA A 85 11.71 -0.66 0.43
CA ALA A 85 10.61 -1.16 1.25
C ALA A 85 9.89 -0.03 1.99
N ALA A 86 10.62 0.89 2.63
CA ALA A 86 10.05 2.04 3.33
C ALA A 86 9.25 2.95 2.37
N ARG A 87 9.76 3.22 1.17
CA ARG A 87 9.02 3.98 0.13
C ARG A 87 7.71 3.30 -0.26
N ALA A 88 7.73 1.98 -0.45
CA ALA A 88 6.55 1.22 -0.81
C ALA A 88 5.53 1.18 0.33
N PHE A 89 5.96 0.97 1.58
CA PHE A 89 5.09 1.03 2.75
C PHE A 89 4.46 2.41 2.94
N LEU A 90 5.22 3.49 2.75
CA LEU A 90 4.71 4.85 2.82
C LEU A 90 3.61 5.09 1.77
N ALA A 91 3.81 4.63 0.54
CA ALA A 91 2.82 4.75 -0.53
C ALA A 91 1.54 3.95 -0.26
N LEU A 92 1.63 2.87 0.53
CA LEU A 92 0.50 2.06 0.98
C LEU A 92 -0.14 2.58 2.29
N ASN A 93 0.24 3.75 2.78
CA ASN A 93 -0.19 4.32 4.07
C ASN A 93 0.18 3.45 5.30
N ARG A 94 1.12 2.53 5.15
CA ARG A 94 1.64 1.67 6.22
C ARG A 94 2.80 2.37 6.93
N THR A 95 2.52 3.48 7.59
CA THR A 95 3.53 4.37 8.17
C THR A 95 4.36 3.73 9.27
N LYS A 96 3.79 2.81 10.06
CA LYS A 96 4.50 2.07 11.11
C LYS A 96 5.59 1.16 10.52
N ASP A 97 5.26 0.42 9.46
CA ASP A 97 6.20 -0.48 8.78
C ASP A 97 7.28 0.32 8.05
N ALA A 98 6.89 1.45 7.43
CA ALA A 98 7.85 2.36 6.79
C ALA A 98 8.86 2.91 7.79
N ARG A 99 8.41 3.31 8.99
CA ARG A 99 9.28 3.78 10.08
C ARG A 99 10.25 2.70 10.52
N GLY A 100 9.76 1.48 10.77
CA GLY A 100 10.61 0.36 11.14
C GLY A 100 11.73 0.07 10.11
N CYS A 101 11.41 0.15 8.81
CA CYS A 101 12.43 0.03 7.76
C CYS A 101 13.46 1.16 7.80
N CYS A 102 13.05 2.41 8.07
CA CYS A 102 13.97 3.54 8.21
C CYS A 102 14.88 3.37 9.44
N GLU A 103 14.32 2.96 10.58
CA GLU A 103 15.07 2.70 11.81
C GLU A 103 16.13 1.61 11.62
N LEU A 104 15.77 0.50 10.98
CA LEU A 104 16.72 -0.56 10.64
C LEU A 104 17.83 -0.05 9.70
N ALA A 105 17.47 0.76 8.70
CA ALA A 105 18.44 1.33 7.77
C ALA A 105 19.41 2.30 8.45
N LEU A 106 18.92 3.16 9.36
CA LEU A 106 19.75 4.08 10.15
C LEU A 106 20.59 3.35 11.20
N GLY A 107 20.15 2.19 11.68
CA GLY A 107 20.98 1.32 12.50
C GLY A 107 22.22 0.76 11.77
N ILE A 108 22.15 0.68 10.42
CA ILE A 108 23.25 0.23 9.57
C ILE A 108 24.11 1.42 9.11
N ASP A 109 23.48 2.50 8.71
CA ASP A 109 24.10 3.73 8.18
C ASP A 109 23.43 4.96 8.80
N PRO A 110 23.90 5.42 9.98
CA PRO A 110 23.25 6.49 10.73
C PRO A 110 23.24 7.85 10.03
N ASP A 111 24.22 8.10 9.17
CA ASP A 111 24.40 9.39 8.49
C ASP A 111 23.73 9.44 7.12
N ASN A 112 22.92 8.45 6.78
CA ASN A 112 22.27 8.36 5.48
C ASN A 112 21.19 9.43 5.32
N THR A 113 21.52 10.49 4.63
CA THR A 113 20.64 11.65 4.44
C THR A 113 19.34 11.33 3.70
N GLU A 114 19.34 10.32 2.79
CA GLU A 114 18.14 9.90 2.06
C GLU A 114 17.14 9.20 2.99
N ILE A 115 17.65 8.34 3.89
CA ILE A 115 16.82 7.67 4.88
C ILE A 115 16.26 8.67 5.89
N ILE A 116 17.08 9.60 6.37
CA ILE A 116 16.65 10.66 7.31
C ILE A 116 15.52 11.48 6.69
N ARG A 117 15.66 11.90 5.42
CA ARG A 117 14.59 12.62 4.72
C ARG A 117 13.33 11.77 4.54
N LEU A 118 13.49 10.48 4.23
CA LEU A 118 12.36 9.57 4.10
C LEU A 118 11.65 9.39 5.42
N GLN A 119 12.37 9.25 6.53
CA GLN A 119 11.79 9.14 7.87
C GLN A 119 10.97 10.38 8.22
N GLY A 120 11.49 11.59 7.97
CA GLY A 120 10.73 12.83 8.15
C GLY A 120 9.41 12.83 7.38
N ARG A 121 9.42 12.39 6.11
CA ARG A 121 8.19 12.25 5.32
C ARG A 121 7.23 11.20 5.87
N VAL A 122 7.74 10.10 6.41
CA VAL A 122 6.92 9.07 7.07
C VAL A 122 6.25 9.64 8.30
N ASP A 123 6.96 10.40 9.12
CA ASP A 123 6.45 11.00 10.35
C ASP A 123 5.39 12.07 10.07
N GLU A 124 5.63 12.93 9.08
CA GLU A 124 4.63 13.92 8.61
C GLU A 124 3.36 13.24 8.10
N HIS A 125 3.52 12.17 7.33
CA HIS A 125 2.38 11.43 6.79
C HIS A 125 1.59 10.72 7.90
N ALA A 126 2.27 10.11 8.87
CA ALA A 126 1.66 9.49 10.04
C ALA A 126 0.84 10.50 10.84
N ALA A 127 1.43 11.66 11.15
CA ALA A 127 0.73 12.74 11.87
C ALA A 127 -0.50 13.26 11.10
N ARG A 128 -0.41 13.33 9.77
CA ARG A 128 -1.56 13.71 8.93
C ARG A 128 -2.69 12.68 9.00
N LEU A 129 -2.37 11.39 8.94
CA LEU A 129 -3.36 10.32 9.05
C LEU A 129 -4.05 10.33 10.42
N GLU A 130 -3.28 10.49 11.50
CA GLU A 130 -3.81 10.59 12.86
C GLU A 130 -4.79 11.78 13.02
N ARG A 131 -4.47 12.94 12.46
CA ARG A 131 -5.37 14.11 12.46
C ARG A 131 -6.68 13.80 11.73
N LEU A 132 -6.61 13.21 10.55
CA LEU A 132 -7.80 12.84 9.76
C LEU A 132 -8.68 11.82 10.49
N GLU A 133 -8.07 10.84 11.16
CA GLU A 133 -8.79 9.87 11.98
C GLU A 133 -9.45 10.53 13.19
N ALA A 134 -8.75 11.42 13.88
CA ALA A 134 -9.30 12.19 15.00
C ALA A 134 -10.50 13.06 14.57
N GLU A 135 -10.39 13.78 13.46
CA GLU A 135 -11.48 14.58 12.89
C GLU A 135 -12.68 13.70 12.51
N ARG A 136 -12.43 12.53 11.89
CA ARG A 136 -13.47 11.57 11.51
C ARG A 136 -14.21 11.02 12.74
N THR A 137 -13.47 10.68 13.79
CA THR A 137 -14.05 10.17 15.05
C THR A 137 -14.86 11.23 15.76
N GLU A 138 -14.37 12.46 15.83
CA GLU A 138 -15.08 13.57 16.43
C GLU A 138 -16.35 13.91 15.65
N ARG A 139 -16.31 13.92 14.31
CA ARG A 139 -17.49 14.10 13.47
C ARG A 139 -18.56 13.04 13.72
N LYS A 140 -18.14 11.77 13.86
CA LYS A 140 -19.07 10.68 14.22
C LYS A 140 -19.69 10.89 15.59
N ARG A 141 -18.90 11.23 16.61
CA ARG A 141 -19.38 11.52 17.96
C ARG A 141 -20.39 12.66 17.99
N ARG A 142 -20.16 13.74 17.24
CA ARG A 142 -21.10 14.86 17.12
C ARG A 142 -22.40 14.43 16.45
N ALA A 143 -22.32 13.66 15.38
CA ALA A 143 -23.52 13.14 14.71
C ALA A 143 -24.36 12.26 15.64
N THR A 144 -23.75 11.32 16.37
CA THR A 144 -24.45 10.48 17.34
C THR A 144 -25.08 11.30 18.46
N ARG A 145 -24.36 12.29 19.02
CA ARG A 145 -24.89 13.16 20.06
C ARG A 145 -26.10 13.99 19.58
N THR A 146 -26.08 14.50 18.34
CA THR A 146 -27.22 15.21 17.76
C THR A 146 -28.41 14.31 17.54
N GLU A 147 -28.17 13.09 17.09
CA GLU A 147 -29.24 12.09 16.90
C GLU A 147 -29.88 11.70 18.22
N GLU A 148 -29.11 11.42 19.26
CA GLU A 148 -29.59 11.15 20.61
C GLU A 148 -30.39 12.34 21.20
N ALA A 149 -29.87 13.56 21.02
CA ALA A 149 -30.56 14.76 21.49
C ALA A 149 -31.91 14.97 20.78
N LEU A 150 -31.99 14.73 19.48
CA LEU A 150 -33.23 14.76 18.71
C LEU A 150 -34.22 13.70 19.20
N GLN A 151 -33.75 12.48 19.44
CA GLN A 151 -34.58 11.39 19.91
C GLN A 151 -35.19 11.71 21.29
N VAL A 152 -34.38 12.23 22.21
CA VAL A 152 -34.88 12.70 23.53
C VAL A 152 -35.91 13.82 23.36
N ALA A 153 -35.67 14.78 22.47
CA ALA A 153 -36.62 15.88 22.22
C ALA A 153 -37.96 15.40 21.62
N PHE A 154 -37.91 14.41 20.72
CA PHE A 154 -39.12 13.80 20.16
C PHE A 154 -39.95 13.07 21.23
N VAL A 155 -39.28 12.27 22.07
CA VAL A 155 -39.94 11.57 23.18
C VAL A 155 -40.55 12.55 24.16
N ALA A 156 -39.84 13.61 24.55
CA ALA A 156 -40.33 14.64 25.48
C ALA A 156 -41.54 15.42 24.95
N ARG A 157 -41.70 15.55 23.63
CA ARG A 157 -42.83 16.20 22.98
C ARG A 157 -44.02 15.27 22.69
N GLY A 158 -43.94 14.01 23.10
CA GLY A 158 -44.98 13.01 22.87
C GLY A 158 -45.14 12.60 21.40
N VAL A 159 -44.18 12.97 20.55
CA VAL A 159 -44.15 12.50 19.16
C VAL A 159 -43.44 11.14 19.18
N GLY A 160 -44.25 10.08 19.36
CA GLY A 160 -43.72 8.73 19.21
C GLY A 160 -43.17 8.55 17.77
N LEU A 161 -41.93 8.10 17.65
CA LEU A 161 -41.50 7.52 16.40
C LEU A 161 -42.39 6.30 16.15
N THR A 162 -43.37 6.45 15.27
CA THR A 162 -44.08 5.29 14.77
C THR A 162 -43.08 4.46 14.03
N GLU A 163 -42.74 3.32 14.62
CA GLU A 163 -42.12 2.24 13.83
C GLU A 163 -42.93 2.13 12.54
N SER A 164 -42.26 2.16 11.41
CA SER A 164 -42.92 1.99 10.12
C SER A 164 -43.70 0.69 10.18
N ARG A 165 -45.02 0.85 10.39
CA ARG A 165 -45.95 -0.26 10.20
C ARG A 165 -45.74 -0.69 8.75
N ASP A 166 -45.40 -1.93 8.57
CA ASP A 166 -45.52 -2.60 7.28
C ASP A 166 -46.88 -2.27 6.69
N PRO A 167 -46.96 -1.93 5.41
CA PRO A 167 -48.24 -1.66 4.79
C PRO A 167 -49.14 -2.89 5.00
N PRO A 168 -50.42 -2.71 5.35
CA PRO A 168 -51.29 -3.83 5.56
C PRO A 168 -51.27 -4.71 4.31
N ASP A 169 -51.02 -5.98 4.51
CA ASP A 169 -51.18 -7.01 3.49
C ASP A 169 -52.52 -6.79 2.82
N ASN A 170 -52.51 -6.27 1.62
CA ASN A 170 -53.71 -6.13 0.82
C ASN A 170 -54.22 -7.50 0.48
N ALA A 171 -55.17 -7.87 1.27
CA ALA A 171 -56.07 -8.96 1.14
C ALA A 171 -56.33 -9.38 -0.32
N THR A 172 -56.20 -10.66 -0.53
CA THR A 172 -56.98 -11.54 -1.38
C THR A 172 -57.96 -10.85 -2.35
N PRO A 173 -57.83 -11.05 -3.63
CA PRO A 173 -58.93 -10.78 -4.54
C PRO A 173 -60.00 -11.85 -4.32
N ALA A 174 -61.17 -11.37 -3.96
CA ALA A 174 -62.39 -12.14 -3.90
C ALA A 174 -62.62 -12.90 -5.21
N HIS A 175 -62.86 -14.20 -5.08
CA HIS A 175 -63.48 -15.02 -6.12
C HIS A 175 -64.76 -14.33 -6.60
N CYS A 176 -64.78 -13.88 -7.83
CA CYS A 176 -66.01 -13.69 -8.58
C CYS A 176 -66.16 -14.89 -9.47
N GLY A 177 -66.97 -15.82 -9.00
CA GLY A 177 -67.60 -16.79 -9.87
C GLY A 177 -68.60 -16.12 -10.77
N ALA A 178 -68.51 -16.36 -12.04
CA ALA A 178 -69.62 -16.21 -12.95
C ALA A 178 -69.58 -17.34 -13.99
N ALA A 179 -70.54 -18.18 -13.87
CA ALA A 179 -70.95 -19.11 -14.91
C ALA A 179 -71.38 -18.35 -16.17
N TRP A 180 -71.06 -18.85 -17.29
CA TRP A 180 -71.80 -19.21 -18.53
C TRP A 180 -70.82 -19.59 -19.61
#